data_a12e997738c07e75933740c0b2dac7c7
#
_entry.id   a12e997738c07e75933740c0b2dac7c7
#
_cell.length_a   1.000
_cell.length_b   1.000
_cell.length_c   1.000
_cell.angle_alpha   90.00
_cell.angle_beta   90.00
_cell.angle_gamma   90.00
#
_symmetry.space_group_name_H-M   'P 1'
#
loop_
_entity.id
_entity.type
_entity.pdbx_description
1 polymer ?
#
loop_
_entity_poly.entity_id
_entity_poly.type
_entity_poly.pdbx_seq_one_letter_code
_entity_poly.pdbx_strand_id
1 'polypeptide(L)'
;MQAIILAAGMGKRLGELTRNNTKCMVKVNGTSLIDRILTQLSLLDLSKVIIVIGYKGDLLRNYIGHKYKGLKIEYIENPVYDKTNNIYSLSLAKKELQKDDTLLIESDLIFDDTLFPMIVYNPYPNLALVAKYETWMDGTMVRLDEENNIVNFIPKK
;
A
#
# COMPACT_ATOMS: atom_id res chain seq x y z
N MET A 1 -6.64 -15.17 -1.99
CA MET A 1 -5.78 -14.04 -1.53
C MET A 1 -6.37 -12.72 -2.01
N GLN A 2 -6.20 -11.63 -1.26
CA GLN A 2 -6.62 -10.28 -1.61
C GLN A 2 -5.46 -9.29 -1.47
N ALA A 3 -5.62 -8.05 -1.95
CA ALA A 3 -4.70 -6.95 -1.65
C ALA A 3 -5.42 -5.81 -0.92
N ILE A 4 -4.72 -5.13 -0.01
CA ILE A 4 -5.18 -3.90 0.64
C ILE A 4 -4.15 -2.80 0.35
N ILE A 5 -4.61 -1.68 -0.20
CA ILE A 5 -3.78 -0.51 -0.50
C ILE A 5 -4.16 0.62 0.44
N LEU A 6 -3.20 1.17 1.18
CA LEU A 6 -3.42 2.32 2.05
C LEU A 6 -3.18 3.62 1.27
N ALA A 7 -4.25 4.34 0.97
CA ALA A 7 -4.26 5.55 0.14
C ALA A 7 -5.00 6.74 0.77
N ALA A 8 -5.19 6.75 2.10
CA ALA A 8 -5.95 7.78 2.80
C ALA A 8 -5.15 9.07 3.06
N GLY A 9 -3.83 9.04 2.97
CA GLY A 9 -2.93 10.12 3.37
C GLY A 9 -2.98 11.35 2.46
N MET A 10 -2.72 12.53 3.03
CA MET A 10 -2.75 13.82 2.34
C MET A 10 -1.54 14.13 1.45
N GLY A 11 -0.42 13.43 1.64
CA GLY A 11 0.79 13.68 0.85
C GLY A 11 1.39 15.09 1.00
N LYS A 12 1.23 15.75 2.15
CA LYS A 12 1.62 17.17 2.39
C LYS A 12 3.05 17.51 1.96
N ARG A 13 3.98 16.56 2.06
CA ARG A 13 5.39 16.75 1.66
C ARG A 13 5.60 16.95 0.16
N LEU A 14 4.63 16.57 -0.67
CA LEU A 14 4.69 16.73 -2.13
C LEU A 14 4.11 18.06 -2.63
N GLY A 15 3.64 18.93 -1.73
CA GLY A 15 3.21 20.30 -2.02
C GLY A 15 2.22 20.40 -3.17
N GLU A 16 2.60 21.10 -4.24
CA GLU A 16 1.75 21.35 -5.41
C GLU A 16 1.26 20.07 -6.11
N LEU A 17 2.07 18.99 -6.10
CA LEU A 17 1.72 17.73 -6.76
C LEU A 17 0.46 17.08 -6.16
N THR A 18 0.16 17.38 -4.90
CA THR A 18 -1.00 16.82 -4.18
C THR A 18 -2.08 17.86 -3.87
N ARG A 19 -1.91 19.14 -4.27
CA ARG A 19 -2.91 20.19 -4.05
C ARG A 19 -4.28 19.82 -4.64
N ASN A 20 -4.29 19.31 -5.87
CA ASN A 20 -5.52 18.94 -6.60
C ASN A 20 -5.67 17.44 -6.83
N ASN A 21 -4.83 16.62 -6.17
CA ASN A 21 -4.73 15.20 -6.43
C ASN A 21 -4.39 14.40 -5.17
N THR A 22 -4.61 13.07 -5.17
CA THR A 22 -4.07 12.20 -4.13
C THR A 22 -2.61 11.85 -4.43
N LYS A 23 -1.84 11.49 -3.38
CA LYS A 23 -0.43 11.12 -3.53
C LYS A 23 -0.23 9.99 -4.55
N CYS A 24 -1.08 8.96 -4.53
CA CYS A 24 -0.97 7.81 -5.41
C CYS A 24 -1.34 8.09 -6.89
N MET A 25 -1.98 9.23 -7.18
CA MET A 25 -2.26 9.66 -8.55
C MET A 25 -1.14 10.51 -9.15
N VAL A 26 -0.08 10.84 -8.40
CA VAL A 26 1.11 11.51 -8.93
C VAL A 26 1.73 10.63 -10.02
N LYS A 27 2.09 11.23 -11.14
CA LYS A 27 2.65 10.54 -12.31
C LYS A 27 4.18 10.57 -12.30
N VAL A 28 4.77 9.43 -12.58
CA VAL A 28 6.20 9.26 -12.83
C VAL A 28 6.35 8.63 -14.21
N ASN A 29 7.06 9.30 -15.11
CA ASN A 29 7.17 8.90 -16.52
C ASN A 29 5.80 8.63 -17.17
N GLY A 30 4.86 9.56 -16.96
CA GLY A 30 3.53 9.52 -17.59
C GLY A 30 2.50 8.57 -16.95
N THR A 31 2.91 7.67 -16.04
CA THR A 31 2.04 6.68 -15.38
C THR A 31 1.88 7.00 -13.91
N SER A 32 0.64 6.98 -13.38
CA SER A 32 0.40 7.21 -11.96
C SER A 32 0.93 6.07 -11.10
N LEU A 33 1.26 6.37 -9.83
CA LEU A 33 1.72 5.35 -8.88
C LEU A 33 0.66 4.25 -8.72
N ILE A 34 -0.60 4.64 -8.60
CA ILE A 34 -1.70 3.68 -8.42
C ILE A 34 -1.91 2.81 -9.67
N ASP A 35 -1.78 3.36 -10.90
CA ASP A 35 -1.89 2.56 -12.12
C ASP A 35 -0.77 1.51 -12.22
N ARG A 36 0.45 1.84 -11.79
CA ARG A 36 1.57 0.88 -11.72
C ARG A 36 1.23 -0.26 -10.78
N ILE A 37 0.83 0.06 -9.55
CA ILE A 37 0.48 -0.95 -8.53
C ILE A 37 -0.66 -1.83 -9.03
N LEU A 38 -1.77 -1.24 -9.49
CA LEU A 38 -2.92 -2.00 -9.97
C LEU A 38 -2.62 -2.84 -11.22
N THR A 39 -1.75 -2.36 -12.10
CA THR A 39 -1.31 -3.13 -13.26
C THR A 39 -0.52 -4.38 -12.84
N GLN A 40 0.42 -4.24 -11.89
CA GLN A 40 1.17 -5.38 -11.37
C GLN A 40 0.27 -6.35 -10.59
N LEU A 41 -0.68 -5.85 -9.79
CA LEU A 41 -1.66 -6.68 -9.09
C LEU A 41 -2.59 -7.43 -10.05
N SER A 42 -2.89 -6.87 -11.22
CA SER A 42 -3.74 -7.54 -12.22
C SER A 42 -3.11 -8.79 -12.85
N LEU A 43 -1.82 -9.00 -12.63
CA LEU A 43 -1.09 -10.20 -13.06
C LEU A 43 -1.13 -11.32 -12.01
N LEU A 44 -1.67 -11.05 -10.82
CA LEU A 44 -1.82 -12.02 -9.73
C LEU A 44 -3.25 -12.56 -9.67
N ASP A 45 -3.42 -13.78 -9.15
CA ASP A 45 -4.74 -14.36 -8.88
C ASP A 45 -5.30 -13.83 -7.56
N LEU A 46 -5.89 -12.63 -7.61
CA LEU A 46 -6.48 -11.97 -6.46
C LEU A 46 -8.01 -12.02 -6.53
N SER A 47 -8.64 -12.32 -5.40
CA SER A 47 -10.10 -12.29 -5.24
C SER A 47 -10.65 -10.85 -5.36
N LYS A 48 -9.90 -9.87 -4.85
CA LYS A 48 -10.21 -8.43 -4.91
C LYS A 48 -9.04 -7.57 -4.47
N VAL A 49 -9.14 -6.28 -4.76
CA VAL A 49 -8.29 -5.23 -4.20
C VAL A 49 -9.16 -4.26 -3.39
N ILE A 50 -8.77 -4.00 -2.16
CA ILE A 50 -9.42 -3.04 -1.28
C ILE A 50 -8.53 -1.80 -1.18
N ILE A 51 -9.08 -0.63 -1.43
CA ILE A 51 -8.34 0.64 -1.31
C ILE A 51 -8.91 1.42 -0.14
N VAL A 52 -8.08 1.65 0.89
CA VAL A 52 -8.47 2.53 1.99
C VAL A 52 -8.19 3.97 1.58
N ILE A 53 -9.26 4.73 1.40
CA ILE A 53 -9.24 6.11 0.89
C ILE A 53 -9.53 7.12 2.02
N GLY A 54 -9.15 8.37 1.80
CA GLY A 54 -9.40 9.48 2.74
C GLY A 54 -9.31 10.81 2.00
N TYR A 55 -8.15 11.49 2.07
CA TYR A 55 -7.96 12.75 1.36
C TYR A 55 -8.27 12.62 -0.14
N LYS A 56 -9.27 13.38 -0.60
CA LYS A 56 -9.75 13.33 -2.01
C LYS A 56 -10.12 11.92 -2.48
N GLY A 57 -10.67 11.10 -1.57
CA GLY A 57 -11.02 9.72 -1.85
C GLY A 57 -12.00 9.55 -3.00
N ASP A 58 -12.98 10.46 -3.16
CA ASP A 58 -13.92 10.42 -4.28
C ASP A 58 -13.25 10.63 -5.63
N LEU A 59 -12.24 11.49 -5.70
CA LEU A 59 -11.46 11.69 -6.91
C LEU A 59 -10.70 10.40 -7.30
N LEU A 60 -10.11 9.72 -6.34
CA LEU A 60 -9.44 8.45 -6.57
C LEU A 60 -10.43 7.35 -6.97
N ARG A 61 -11.58 7.26 -6.28
CA ARG A 61 -12.68 6.31 -6.59
C ARG A 61 -13.19 6.52 -8.01
N ASN A 62 -13.42 7.76 -8.42
CA ASN A 62 -13.89 8.09 -9.77
C ASN A 62 -12.84 7.78 -10.84
N TYR A 63 -11.55 7.94 -10.52
CA TYR A 63 -10.45 7.64 -11.42
C TYR A 63 -10.29 6.14 -11.69
N ILE A 64 -10.35 5.30 -10.66
CA ILE A 64 -10.13 3.86 -10.76
C ILE A 64 -11.42 3.11 -11.10
N GLY A 65 -12.56 3.52 -10.52
CA GLY A 65 -13.83 2.80 -10.60
C GLY A 65 -13.87 1.55 -9.72
N HIS A 66 -14.83 0.66 -9.99
CA HIS A 66 -15.02 -0.58 -9.23
C HIS A 66 -14.41 -1.82 -9.91
N LYS A 67 -13.75 -1.63 -11.05
CA LYS A 67 -13.06 -2.69 -11.79
C LYS A 67 -11.85 -2.12 -12.52
N TYR A 68 -10.70 -2.79 -12.43
CA TYR A 68 -9.47 -2.38 -13.10
C TYR A 68 -8.75 -3.60 -13.69
N LYS A 69 -8.65 -3.69 -15.02
CA LYS A 69 -7.99 -4.83 -15.74
C LYS A 69 -8.40 -6.22 -15.21
N GLY A 70 -9.69 -6.40 -14.92
CA GLY A 70 -10.21 -7.65 -14.38
C GLY A 70 -10.29 -7.71 -12.86
N LEU A 71 -9.51 -6.93 -12.13
CA LEU A 71 -9.56 -6.84 -10.68
C LEU A 71 -10.88 -6.22 -10.20
N LYS A 72 -11.51 -6.82 -9.19
CA LYS A 72 -12.60 -6.21 -8.43
C LYS A 72 -12.01 -5.21 -7.44
N ILE A 73 -12.49 -3.97 -7.45
CA ILE A 73 -12.02 -2.90 -6.56
C ILE A 73 -13.12 -2.54 -5.56
N GLU A 74 -12.78 -2.58 -4.28
CA GLU A 74 -13.63 -2.16 -3.16
C GLU A 74 -12.95 -0.99 -2.41
N TYR A 75 -13.74 -0.17 -1.75
CA TYR A 75 -13.23 1.00 -1.03
C TYR A 75 -13.67 0.97 0.42
N ILE A 76 -12.75 1.34 1.30
CA ILE A 76 -13.02 1.64 2.72
C ILE A 76 -12.62 3.09 2.94
N GLU A 77 -13.51 3.88 3.52
CA GLU A 77 -13.26 5.29 3.77
C GLU A 77 -12.73 5.51 5.19
N ASN A 78 -11.65 6.28 5.31
CA ASN A 78 -11.19 6.84 6.57
C ASN A 78 -11.67 8.30 6.68
N PRO A 79 -12.77 8.58 7.40
CA PRO A 79 -13.34 9.92 7.47
C PRO A 79 -12.52 10.87 8.35
N VAL A 80 -11.55 10.36 9.09
CA VAL A 80 -10.68 11.12 10.01
C VAL A 80 -9.20 11.03 9.61
N TYR A 81 -8.93 10.88 8.31
CA TYR A 81 -7.60 10.72 7.74
C TYR A 81 -6.62 11.85 8.12
N ASP A 82 -7.13 13.06 8.38
CA ASP A 82 -6.35 14.24 8.74
C ASP A 82 -5.84 14.22 10.20
N LYS A 83 -6.43 13.36 11.05
CA LYS A 83 -6.13 13.19 12.48
C LYS A 83 -5.54 11.85 12.84
N THR A 84 -5.43 10.95 11.87
CA THR A 84 -5.00 9.56 12.08
C THR A 84 -3.83 9.19 11.17
N ASN A 85 -3.25 8.03 11.40
CA ASN A 85 -2.13 7.49 10.65
C ASN A 85 -2.52 6.18 9.90
N ASN A 86 -1.54 5.56 9.24
CA ASN A 86 -1.74 4.35 8.45
C ASN A 86 -2.29 3.18 9.26
N ILE A 87 -1.90 3.03 10.54
CA ILE A 87 -2.41 1.92 11.37
C ILE A 87 -3.91 2.05 11.63
N TYR A 88 -4.42 3.27 11.79
CA TYR A 88 -5.85 3.49 11.91
C TYR A 88 -6.57 3.16 10.59
N SER A 89 -6.04 3.62 9.46
CA SER A 89 -6.58 3.26 8.14
C SER A 89 -6.64 1.74 7.95
N LEU A 90 -5.58 1.02 8.34
CA LEU A 90 -5.54 -0.43 8.31
C LEU A 90 -6.58 -1.06 9.26
N SER A 91 -6.78 -0.48 10.44
CA SER A 91 -7.76 -0.98 11.43
C SER A 91 -9.20 -0.95 10.91
N LEU A 92 -9.54 0.00 10.02
CA LEU A 92 -10.85 0.05 9.36
C LEU A 92 -11.05 -1.14 8.43
N ALA A 93 -9.98 -1.69 7.87
CA ALA A 93 -10.00 -2.90 7.04
C ALA A 93 -9.89 -4.21 7.85
N LYS A 94 -9.94 -4.17 9.19
CA LYS A 94 -9.75 -5.34 10.07
C LYS A 94 -10.60 -6.54 9.68
N LYS A 95 -11.88 -6.33 9.36
CA LYS A 95 -12.79 -7.42 8.97
C LYS A 95 -12.35 -8.11 7.69
N GLU A 96 -11.77 -7.36 6.75
CA GLU A 96 -11.26 -7.90 5.50
C GLU A 96 -9.93 -8.62 5.71
N LEU A 97 -9.01 -8.08 6.52
CA LEU A 97 -7.77 -8.75 6.92
C LEU A 97 -7.97 -10.12 7.56
N GLN A 98 -9.11 -10.32 8.24
CA GLN A 98 -9.43 -11.59 8.92
C GLN A 98 -10.09 -12.63 8.01
N LYS A 99 -10.41 -12.28 6.76
CA LYS A 99 -11.15 -13.17 5.83
C LYS A 99 -10.24 -13.97 4.91
N ASP A 100 -9.10 -13.41 4.54
CA ASP A 100 -8.26 -13.99 3.50
C ASP A 100 -6.80 -13.55 3.67
N ASP A 101 -5.87 -14.31 3.11
CA ASP A 101 -4.47 -13.90 2.97
C ASP A 101 -4.38 -12.57 2.25
N THR A 102 -3.59 -11.65 2.79
CA THR A 102 -3.61 -10.26 2.35
C THR A 102 -2.22 -9.74 2.02
N LEU A 103 -2.05 -9.21 0.81
CA LEU A 103 -0.91 -8.38 0.43
C LEU A 103 -1.21 -6.93 0.83
N LEU A 104 -0.50 -6.41 1.83
CA LEU A 104 -0.62 -5.03 2.30
C LEU A 104 0.38 -4.12 1.57
N ILE A 105 -0.11 -3.02 0.99
CA ILE A 105 0.67 -2.14 0.12
C ILE A 105 0.46 -0.68 0.50
N GLU A 106 1.56 0.07 0.62
CA GLU A 106 1.53 1.53 0.64
C GLU A 106 1.35 2.08 -0.78
N SER A 107 0.52 3.10 -0.94
CA SER A 107 0.08 3.58 -2.27
C SER A 107 1.09 4.48 -3.01
N ASP A 108 2.24 4.75 -2.42
CA ASP A 108 3.23 5.72 -2.90
C ASP A 108 4.58 5.10 -3.28
N LEU A 109 4.58 3.81 -3.55
CA LEU A 109 5.77 3.03 -3.88
C LEU A 109 5.90 2.82 -5.39
N ILE A 110 7.15 2.72 -5.85
CA ILE A 110 7.54 2.20 -7.16
C ILE A 110 8.54 1.08 -6.90
N PHE A 111 8.29 -0.07 -7.49
CA PHE A 111 9.14 -1.25 -7.34
C PHE A 111 9.14 -2.08 -8.63
N ASP A 112 10.07 -3.00 -8.71
CA ASP A 112 10.23 -3.92 -9.83
C ASP A 112 9.05 -4.90 -9.96
N ASP A 113 8.73 -5.31 -11.17
CA ASP A 113 7.60 -6.20 -11.47
C ASP A 113 7.75 -7.60 -10.82
N THR A 114 8.97 -7.99 -10.45
CA THR A 114 9.25 -9.28 -9.79
C THR A 114 8.91 -9.27 -8.31
N LEU A 115 8.70 -8.10 -7.68
CA LEU A 115 8.50 -7.98 -6.23
C LEU A 115 7.26 -8.72 -5.73
N PHE A 116 6.12 -8.49 -6.34
CA PHE A 116 4.87 -9.13 -5.90
C PHE A 116 4.91 -10.65 -6.06
N PRO A 117 5.32 -11.21 -7.21
CA PRO A 117 5.52 -12.66 -7.34
C PRO A 117 6.47 -13.23 -6.27
N MET A 118 7.57 -12.55 -5.97
CA MET A 118 8.53 -12.98 -4.96
C MET A 118 7.91 -13.09 -3.56
N ILE A 119 7.00 -12.16 -3.21
CA ILE A 119 6.31 -12.17 -1.92
C ILE A 119 5.18 -13.22 -1.92
N VAL A 120 4.33 -13.20 -2.95
CA VAL A 120 3.10 -14.01 -3.00
C VAL A 120 3.38 -15.51 -3.10
N TYR A 121 4.43 -15.91 -3.82
CA TYR A 121 4.80 -17.32 -3.98
C TYR A 121 5.83 -17.80 -2.95
N ASN A 122 6.10 -17.01 -1.92
CA ASN A 122 7.01 -17.40 -0.86
C ASN A 122 6.31 -18.35 0.14
N PRO A 123 6.99 -19.39 0.65
CA PRO A 123 6.37 -20.39 1.53
C PRO A 123 6.11 -19.91 2.97
N TYR A 124 6.65 -18.77 3.36
CA TYR A 124 6.45 -18.27 4.73
C TYR A 124 5.05 -17.68 4.94
N PRO A 125 4.41 -17.95 6.08
CA PRO A 125 3.04 -17.52 6.35
C PRO A 125 2.89 -16.00 6.56
N ASN A 126 3.95 -15.33 7.03
CA ASN A 126 3.99 -13.89 7.21
C ASN A 126 5.32 -13.34 6.73
N LEU A 127 5.26 -12.30 5.92
CA LEU A 127 6.43 -11.68 5.32
C LEU A 127 6.38 -10.17 5.46
N ALA A 128 7.54 -9.57 5.70
CA ALA A 128 7.75 -8.14 5.55
C ALA A 128 8.96 -7.91 4.64
N LEU A 129 8.79 -7.07 3.63
CA LEU A 129 9.90 -6.65 2.80
C LEU A 129 10.73 -5.63 3.57
N VAL A 130 12.00 -5.93 3.78
CA VAL A 130 12.96 -5.05 4.43
C VAL A 130 14.22 -4.89 3.58
N ALA A 131 14.92 -3.77 3.73
CA ALA A 131 16.20 -3.52 3.09
C ALA A 131 17.28 -3.29 4.14
N LYS A 132 18.56 -3.53 3.76
CA LYS A 132 19.69 -3.17 4.62
C LYS A 132 19.66 -1.66 4.87
N TYR A 133 19.79 -1.25 6.13
CA TYR A 133 19.79 0.16 6.50
C TYR A 133 20.93 0.93 5.85
N GLU A 134 20.63 2.07 5.29
CA GLU A 134 21.53 3.08 4.79
C GLU A 134 21.28 4.41 5.51
N THR A 135 22.31 5.22 5.72
CA THR A 135 22.24 6.45 6.55
C THR A 135 21.24 7.51 6.03
N TRP A 136 20.92 7.47 4.75
CA TRP A 136 19.94 8.37 4.11
C TRP A 136 18.49 7.89 4.24
N MET A 137 18.27 6.64 4.67
CA MET A 137 16.92 6.06 4.82
C MET A 137 16.24 6.63 6.05
N ASP A 138 14.95 6.94 5.88
CA ASP A 138 14.05 7.39 6.92
C ASP A 138 12.87 6.43 7.04
N GLY A 139 12.78 5.69 8.13
CA GLY A 139 11.73 4.70 8.33
C GLY A 139 11.85 3.94 9.64
N THR A 140 10.96 2.97 9.81
CA THR A 140 11.04 2.01 10.91
C THR A 140 12.15 1.01 10.64
N MET A 141 13.08 0.89 11.57
CA MET A 141 14.13 -0.12 11.51
C MET A 141 13.71 -1.38 12.24
N VAL A 142 14.19 -2.52 11.76
CA VAL A 142 13.99 -3.82 12.41
C VAL A 142 15.33 -4.49 12.64
N ARG A 143 15.39 -5.34 13.67
CA ARG A 143 16.50 -6.27 13.88
C ARG A 143 16.06 -7.65 13.45
N LEU A 144 16.92 -8.34 12.71
CA LEU A 144 16.71 -9.71 12.27
C LEU A 144 17.61 -10.65 13.09
N ASP A 145 17.18 -11.90 13.26
CA ASP A 145 18.02 -13.00 13.69
C ASP A 145 18.78 -13.64 12.50
N GLU A 146 19.50 -14.73 12.78
CA GLU A 146 20.28 -15.45 11.77
C GLU A 146 19.39 -16.15 10.72
N GLU A 147 18.12 -16.37 11.02
CA GLU A 147 17.12 -16.99 10.14
C GLU A 147 16.27 -15.97 9.38
N ASN A 148 16.61 -14.67 9.49
CA ASN A 148 15.88 -13.52 8.94
C ASN A 148 14.48 -13.30 9.54
N ASN A 149 14.20 -13.78 10.75
CA ASN A 149 12.99 -13.39 11.45
C ASN A 149 13.14 -12.00 12.08
N ILE A 150 12.07 -11.21 12.03
CA ILE A 150 12.04 -9.92 12.74
C ILE A 150 11.89 -10.18 14.24
N VAL A 151 12.93 -9.86 15.01
CA VAL A 151 12.95 -10.05 16.46
C VAL A 151 12.70 -8.77 17.25
N ASN A 152 12.85 -7.60 16.61
CA ASN A 152 12.61 -6.31 17.26
C ASN A 152 12.34 -5.21 16.26
N PHE A 153 11.49 -4.26 16.65
CA PHE A 153 11.30 -2.96 15.98
C PHE A 153 12.05 -1.89 16.75
N ILE A 154 12.90 -1.14 16.06
CA ILE A 154 13.72 -0.09 16.64
C ILE A 154 12.98 1.23 16.42
N PRO A 155 12.51 1.90 17.50
CA PRO A 155 11.82 3.17 17.37
C PRO A 155 12.75 4.23 16.78
N LYS A 156 12.18 5.11 16.00
CA LYS A 156 12.87 6.32 15.53
C LYS A 156 13.27 7.17 16.73
N LYS A 157 14.52 7.59 16.77
CA LYS A 157 15.01 8.55 17.80
C LYS A 157 14.49 9.95 17.52
#